data_4cb31a4afcd7879be928dfb9b135f83a
#
_entry.id   4cb31a4afcd7879be928dfb9b135f83a
#
_cell.length_a   1.000
_cell.length_b   1.000
_cell.length_c   1.000
_cell.angle_alpha   90.00
_cell.angle_beta   90.00
_cell.angle_gamma   90.00
#
_symmetry.space_group_name_H-M   'P 1'
#
loop_
_entity.id
_entity.type
_entity.pdbx_description
1 polymer ?
#
loop_
_entity_poly.entity_id
_entity_poly.type
_entity_poly.pdbx_seq_one_letter_code
_entity_poly.pdbx_strand_id
1 'polypeptide(L)'
;MPMSGSTVVKQDQKSKITRIIDTCTHAMPPQFASDRDSIFQIDRTFRSLFANPKAKLIDAQNLIDSMDNSGVDTSVCAGFGWTDPGVARESNNYNIEASGLHPDRLIPFCSVNPLWGQEAVNEVQRCYEAGARGIGELHPDTQGILDADISVLAPVLDIARQLDMPVLIHASEPVGHSYPGKGTVTPELLMTLVNAYPNNKLIFGHFGGGLPFYGLMNEVRAALSNVYFDSAAFPFLYRPEIFEVVARSIGTEKILFASDFPLVSQKRSLKEFTAAKMTDEQSHKILADNAAQLLNI
;
A
#
# COMPACT_ATOMS: atom_id res chain seq x y z
N MET A 1 -37.31 7.58 -54.74
CA MET A 1 -37.52 7.65 -53.29
C MET A 1 -36.22 7.23 -52.63
N PRO A 2 -35.53 8.10 -51.94
CA PRO A 2 -34.34 7.69 -51.19
C PRO A 2 -34.73 7.29 -49.76
N MET A 3 -34.27 6.13 -49.33
CA MET A 3 -34.41 5.67 -47.95
C MET A 3 -33.37 6.38 -47.06
N SER A 4 -33.88 7.10 -46.07
CA SER A 4 -33.07 7.74 -45.05
C SER A 4 -32.60 6.69 -44.03
N GLY A 5 -31.31 6.34 -44.04
CA GLY A 5 -30.66 5.58 -42.99
C GLY A 5 -30.38 6.49 -41.81
N SER A 6 -31.12 6.36 -40.72
CA SER A 6 -30.79 7.00 -39.46
C SER A 6 -29.63 6.27 -38.80
N THR A 7 -28.47 6.91 -38.80
CA THR A 7 -27.29 6.48 -38.03
C THR A 7 -27.57 6.77 -36.55
N VAL A 8 -27.89 5.71 -35.79
CA VAL A 8 -27.96 5.79 -34.32
C VAL A 8 -26.57 5.94 -33.81
N VAL A 9 -26.20 7.15 -33.41
CA VAL A 9 -24.97 7.41 -32.64
C VAL A 9 -25.20 6.77 -31.27
N LYS A 10 -24.53 5.64 -31.02
CA LYS A 10 -24.38 5.09 -29.66
C LYS A 10 -23.61 6.13 -28.84
N GLN A 11 -24.32 6.83 -27.96
CA GLN A 11 -23.68 7.54 -26.87
C GLN A 11 -22.99 6.47 -26.00
N ASP A 12 -21.64 6.49 -25.98
CA ASP A 12 -20.86 5.77 -24.99
C ASP A 12 -21.28 6.27 -23.61
N GLN A 13 -22.07 5.48 -22.91
CA GLN A 13 -22.29 5.67 -21.48
C GLN A 13 -20.94 5.34 -20.82
N LYS A 14 -20.14 6.38 -20.51
CA LYS A 14 -19.01 6.22 -19.59
C LYS A 14 -19.53 5.54 -18.34
N SER A 15 -19.05 4.34 -18.04
CA SER A 15 -19.40 3.64 -16.83
C SER A 15 -18.86 4.48 -15.66
N LYS A 16 -19.75 4.96 -14.81
CA LYS A 16 -19.36 5.78 -13.67
C LYS A 16 -18.60 4.88 -12.69
N ILE A 17 -17.37 5.25 -12.34
CA ILE A 17 -16.64 4.59 -11.25
C ILE A 17 -17.50 4.68 -10.01
N THR A 18 -17.87 3.54 -9.44
CA THR A 18 -18.84 3.45 -8.34
C THR A 18 -18.20 3.31 -6.97
N ARG A 19 -16.93 2.93 -6.92
CA ARG A 19 -16.16 2.74 -5.68
C ARG A 19 -14.69 3.07 -5.93
N ILE A 20 -14.03 3.67 -4.92
CA ILE A 20 -12.59 3.93 -4.92
C ILE A 20 -12.01 3.42 -3.59
N ILE A 21 -11.01 2.55 -3.67
CA ILE A 21 -10.29 2.00 -2.52
C ILE A 21 -8.83 2.47 -2.59
N ASP A 22 -8.38 3.18 -1.57
CA ASP A 22 -6.99 3.60 -1.41
C ASP A 22 -6.26 2.59 -0.52
N THR A 23 -5.33 1.84 -1.08
CA THR A 23 -4.71 0.69 -0.41
C THR A 23 -3.48 1.02 0.44
N CYS A 24 -3.06 2.29 0.49
CA CYS A 24 -1.97 2.73 1.35
C CYS A 24 -2.20 4.16 1.82
N THR A 25 -2.58 4.30 3.10
CA THR A 25 -2.68 5.56 3.83
C THR A 25 -2.19 5.37 5.27
N HIS A 26 -1.78 6.47 5.90
CA HIS A 26 -1.17 6.44 7.22
C HIS A 26 -1.84 7.45 8.16
N ALA A 27 -2.62 6.93 9.12
CA ALA A 27 -3.12 7.70 10.24
C ALA A 27 -2.41 7.28 11.52
N MET A 28 -2.15 8.24 12.40
CA MET A 28 -1.38 8.05 13.62
C MET A 28 -2.20 8.43 14.84
N PRO A 29 -1.95 7.80 16.00
CA PRO A 29 -2.47 8.30 17.25
C PRO A 29 -2.16 9.80 17.41
N PRO A 30 -3.10 10.64 17.84
CA PRO A 30 -2.84 12.08 18.06
C PRO A 30 -1.66 12.34 19.00
N GLN A 31 -1.41 11.42 19.94
CA GLN A 31 -0.29 11.46 20.87
C GLN A 31 1.07 11.44 20.16
N PHE A 32 1.17 10.81 18.97
CA PHE A 32 2.44 10.81 18.22
C PHE A 32 2.89 12.20 17.79
N ALA A 33 1.96 13.15 17.66
CA ALA A 33 2.29 14.54 17.37
C ALA A 33 2.79 15.29 18.61
N SER A 34 2.17 15.05 19.80
CA SER A 34 2.57 15.67 21.08
C SER A 34 3.87 15.07 21.62
N ASP A 35 4.05 13.76 21.47
CA ASP A 35 5.17 13.00 22.04
C ASP A 35 6.29 12.72 21.01
N ARG A 36 6.29 13.50 19.92
CA ARG A 36 7.17 13.33 18.76
C ARG A 36 8.65 13.14 19.16
N ASP A 37 9.15 13.96 20.07
CA ASP A 37 10.54 13.91 20.49
C ASP A 37 10.87 12.62 21.27
N SER A 38 9.93 12.11 22.06
CA SER A 38 10.08 10.85 22.79
C SER A 38 10.12 9.67 21.84
N ILE A 39 9.17 9.59 20.89
CA ILE A 39 9.11 8.53 19.89
C ILE A 39 10.34 8.56 18.97
N PHE A 40 10.80 9.77 18.60
CA PHE A 40 12.02 9.94 17.81
C PHE A 40 13.25 9.30 18.46
N GLN A 41 13.33 9.26 19.81
CA GLN A 41 14.45 8.63 20.50
C GLN A 41 14.42 7.11 20.47
N ILE A 42 13.22 6.51 20.50
CA ILE A 42 13.06 5.06 20.69
C ILE A 42 12.80 4.29 19.41
N ASP A 43 12.23 4.95 18.36
CA ASP A 43 11.85 4.27 17.13
C ASP A 43 12.68 4.76 15.92
N ARG A 44 13.41 3.82 15.27
CA ARG A 44 14.25 4.11 14.12
C ARG A 44 13.46 4.50 12.89
N THR A 45 12.33 3.85 12.65
CA THR A 45 11.47 4.13 11.49
C THR A 45 10.84 5.50 11.65
N PHE A 46 10.31 5.81 12.83
CA PHE A 46 9.79 7.14 13.13
C PHE A 46 10.85 8.22 12.90
N ARG A 47 12.07 7.98 13.37
CA ARG A 47 13.20 8.89 13.18
C ARG A 47 13.52 9.12 11.71
N SER A 48 13.52 8.07 10.90
CA SER A 48 13.80 8.16 9.45
C SER A 48 12.74 8.96 8.70
N LEU A 49 11.46 8.71 8.98
CA LEU A 49 10.35 9.29 8.25
C LEU A 49 9.98 10.71 8.73
N PHE A 50 10.10 10.96 10.04
CA PHE A 50 9.62 12.17 10.68
C PHE A 50 10.71 13.08 11.25
N ALA A 51 11.98 12.93 10.78
CA ALA A 51 13.09 13.83 11.13
C ALA A 51 12.79 15.30 10.73
N ASN A 52 12.10 15.50 9.62
CA ASN A 52 11.64 16.83 9.25
C ASN A 52 10.42 17.22 10.12
N PRO A 53 10.50 18.29 10.95
CA PRO A 53 9.38 18.70 11.79
C PRO A 53 8.14 19.13 10.99
N LYS A 54 8.28 19.40 9.68
CA LYS A 54 7.16 19.69 8.77
C LYS A 54 6.48 18.43 8.22
N ALA A 55 7.06 17.25 8.43
CA ALA A 55 6.40 16.00 8.05
C ALA A 55 5.09 15.84 8.83
N LYS A 56 4.01 15.62 8.10
CA LYS A 56 2.66 15.62 8.67
C LYS A 56 2.42 14.33 9.43
N LEU A 57 1.94 14.44 10.65
CA LEU A 57 1.29 13.39 11.42
C LEU A 57 -0.20 13.74 11.43
N ILE A 58 -1.02 12.87 10.91
CA ILE A 58 -2.47 13.08 10.83
C ILE A 58 -3.20 11.97 11.57
N ASP A 59 -4.36 12.29 12.09
CA ASP A 59 -5.24 11.32 12.74
C ASP A 59 -6.28 10.71 11.76
N ALA A 60 -7.09 9.79 12.26
CA ALA A 60 -8.10 9.12 11.45
C ALA A 60 -9.19 10.09 10.96
N GLN A 61 -9.54 11.15 11.74
CA GLN A 61 -10.50 12.14 11.28
C GLN A 61 -9.97 12.93 10.09
N ASN A 62 -8.69 13.31 10.09
CA ASN A 62 -8.07 13.97 8.95
C ASN A 62 -8.07 13.07 7.69
N LEU A 63 -7.91 11.75 7.88
CA LEU A 63 -8.02 10.79 6.77
C LEU A 63 -9.46 10.74 6.23
N ILE A 64 -10.46 10.61 7.09
CA ILE A 64 -11.89 10.64 6.70
C ILE A 64 -12.23 11.94 5.95
N ASP A 65 -11.79 13.09 6.47
CA ASP A 65 -12.01 14.38 5.81
C ASP A 65 -11.36 14.43 4.41
N SER A 66 -10.16 13.84 4.26
CA SER A 66 -9.50 13.72 2.96
C SER A 66 -10.27 12.82 2.00
N MET A 67 -10.77 11.67 2.48
CA MET A 67 -11.58 10.75 1.71
C MET A 67 -12.86 11.42 1.20
N ASP A 68 -13.57 12.13 2.06
CA ASP A 68 -14.80 12.85 1.71
C ASP A 68 -14.54 13.94 0.66
N ASN A 69 -13.43 14.67 0.80
CA ASN A 69 -13.03 15.74 -0.13
C ASN A 69 -12.53 15.22 -1.49
N SER A 70 -12.18 13.94 -1.59
CA SER A 70 -11.61 13.33 -2.80
C SER A 70 -12.53 12.28 -3.45
N GLY A 71 -13.59 11.86 -2.77
CA GLY A 71 -14.50 10.81 -3.23
C GLY A 71 -13.91 9.40 -3.09
N VAL A 72 -13.01 9.20 -2.12
CA VAL A 72 -12.51 7.87 -1.75
C VAL A 72 -13.48 7.21 -0.79
N ASP A 73 -13.94 6.01 -1.13
CA ASP A 73 -14.94 5.29 -0.34
C ASP A 73 -14.32 4.56 0.84
N THR A 74 -13.19 3.88 0.59
CA THR A 74 -12.52 3.05 1.59
C THR A 74 -11.01 3.28 1.54
N SER A 75 -10.33 3.36 2.69
CA SER A 75 -8.87 3.46 2.79
C SER A 75 -8.31 2.38 3.69
N VAL A 76 -7.21 1.76 3.26
CA VAL A 76 -6.36 0.96 4.14
C VAL A 76 -5.58 1.91 5.03
N CYS A 77 -5.73 1.75 6.34
CA CYS A 77 -4.98 2.50 7.35
C CYS A 77 -3.82 1.64 7.84
N ALA A 78 -2.65 1.82 7.25
CA ALA A 78 -1.43 1.10 7.60
C ALA A 78 -0.61 1.89 8.62
N GLY A 79 -0.04 1.19 9.61
CA GLY A 79 1.10 1.72 10.36
C GLY A 79 2.35 1.65 9.50
N PHE A 80 3.45 2.19 10.00
CA PHE A 80 4.76 1.94 9.41
C PHE A 80 5.44 0.74 10.08
N GLY A 81 6.54 0.29 9.52
CA GLY A 81 7.40 -0.75 10.10
C GLY A 81 8.11 -0.24 11.36
N TRP A 82 7.35 -0.04 12.44
CA TRP A 82 7.91 0.44 13.71
C TRP A 82 8.96 -0.51 14.27
N THR A 83 9.98 0.03 14.90
CA THR A 83 11.05 -0.75 15.52
C THR A 83 10.84 -0.97 17.01
N ASP A 84 10.05 -0.10 17.66
CA ASP A 84 9.68 -0.24 19.06
C ASP A 84 8.31 -0.96 19.19
N PRO A 85 8.20 -2.05 19.98
CA PRO A 85 6.96 -2.79 20.13
C PRO A 85 5.82 -1.99 20.76
N GLY A 86 6.13 -1.03 21.64
CA GLY A 86 5.15 -0.16 22.28
C GLY A 86 4.53 0.80 21.27
N VAL A 87 5.37 1.43 20.45
CA VAL A 87 4.93 2.33 19.37
C VAL A 87 4.06 1.57 18.36
N ALA A 88 4.48 0.37 17.97
CA ALA A 88 3.69 -0.47 17.06
C ALA A 88 2.33 -0.83 17.65
N ARG A 89 2.30 -1.28 18.89
CA ARG A 89 1.05 -1.66 19.56
C ARG A 89 0.08 -0.48 19.72
N GLU A 90 0.59 0.70 20.05
CA GLU A 90 -0.22 1.92 20.15
C GLU A 90 -0.80 2.30 18.78
N SER A 91 0.02 2.28 17.73
CA SER A 91 -0.41 2.49 16.34
C SER A 91 -1.47 1.48 15.90
N ASN A 92 -1.27 0.18 16.18
CA ASN A 92 -2.22 -0.87 15.85
C ASN A 92 -3.56 -0.70 16.56
N ASN A 93 -3.53 -0.44 17.87
CA ASN A 93 -4.75 -0.23 18.67
C ASN A 93 -5.56 0.94 18.14
N TYR A 94 -4.87 2.05 17.83
CA TYR A 94 -5.50 3.24 17.28
C TYR A 94 -6.19 2.97 15.93
N ASN A 95 -5.49 2.32 14.99
CA ASN A 95 -6.04 2.03 13.67
C ASN A 95 -7.21 1.04 13.73
N ILE A 96 -7.15 0.06 14.63
CA ILE A 96 -8.26 -0.88 14.88
C ILE A 96 -9.46 -0.15 15.47
N GLU A 97 -9.26 0.71 16.47
CA GLU A 97 -10.32 1.51 17.07
C GLU A 97 -10.96 2.46 16.05
N ALA A 98 -10.16 3.18 15.28
CA ALA A 98 -10.63 4.06 14.21
C ALA A 98 -11.46 3.30 13.16
N SER A 99 -11.03 2.10 12.77
CA SER A 99 -11.79 1.22 11.88
C SER A 99 -13.11 0.77 12.50
N GLY A 100 -13.14 0.48 13.80
CA GLY A 100 -14.39 0.16 14.53
C GLY A 100 -15.39 1.32 14.53
N LEU A 101 -14.91 2.57 14.57
CA LEU A 101 -15.74 3.78 14.46
C LEU A 101 -16.19 4.07 13.01
N HIS A 102 -15.44 3.61 12.01
CA HIS A 102 -15.68 3.83 10.59
C HIS A 102 -15.58 2.52 9.78
N PRO A 103 -16.42 1.49 10.06
CA PRO A 103 -16.23 0.13 9.58
C PRO A 103 -16.27 -0.03 8.05
N ASP A 104 -17.03 0.85 7.36
CA ASP A 104 -17.14 0.83 5.89
C ASP A 104 -16.08 1.73 5.21
N ARG A 105 -15.30 2.47 6.00
CA ARG A 105 -14.37 3.49 5.49
C ARG A 105 -12.91 3.13 5.71
N LEU A 106 -12.56 2.53 6.85
CA LEU A 106 -11.18 2.24 7.23
C LEU A 106 -10.95 0.74 7.40
N ILE A 107 -9.85 0.26 6.84
CA ILE A 107 -9.37 -1.13 6.94
C ILE A 107 -8.00 -1.10 7.62
N PRO A 108 -7.86 -1.60 8.86
CA PRO A 108 -6.60 -1.55 9.56
C PRO A 108 -5.64 -2.63 9.04
N PHE A 109 -4.39 -2.22 8.80
CA PHE A 109 -3.25 -3.12 8.64
C PHE A 109 -2.40 -3.10 9.91
N CYS A 110 -1.87 -4.26 10.26
CA CYS A 110 -1.10 -4.47 11.49
C CYS A 110 0.38 -4.15 11.26
N SER A 111 0.95 -3.28 12.07
CA SER A 111 2.38 -2.98 12.10
C SER A 111 3.12 -3.92 13.04
N VAL A 112 4.14 -4.61 12.56
CA VAL A 112 5.03 -5.47 13.35
C VAL A 112 6.46 -5.39 12.82
N ASN A 113 7.43 -5.76 13.65
CA ASN A 113 8.79 -6.01 13.18
C ASN A 113 9.08 -7.52 13.23
N PRO A 114 9.37 -8.16 12.09
CA PRO A 114 9.68 -9.59 12.04
C PRO A 114 10.82 -10.03 12.96
N LEU A 115 11.76 -9.14 13.29
CA LEU A 115 12.84 -9.41 14.22
C LEU A 115 12.39 -9.68 15.67
N TRP A 116 11.13 -9.38 16.02
CA TRP A 116 10.57 -9.76 17.34
C TRP A 116 10.21 -11.25 17.40
N GLY A 117 10.32 -12.00 16.31
CA GLY A 117 10.06 -13.44 16.29
C GLY A 117 8.63 -13.78 16.72
N GLN A 118 8.49 -14.59 17.79
CA GLN A 118 7.17 -15.03 18.27
C GLN A 118 6.28 -13.87 18.75
N GLU A 119 6.86 -12.78 19.25
CA GLU A 119 6.08 -11.60 19.66
C GLU A 119 5.41 -10.93 18.47
N ALA A 120 6.09 -10.88 17.31
CA ALA A 120 5.48 -10.39 16.08
C ALA A 120 4.31 -11.25 15.63
N VAL A 121 4.44 -12.59 15.70
CA VAL A 121 3.35 -13.53 15.36
C VAL A 121 2.16 -13.34 16.28
N ASN A 122 2.41 -13.21 17.59
CA ASN A 122 1.35 -13.01 18.60
C ASN A 122 0.62 -11.67 18.35
N GLU A 123 1.35 -10.62 18.00
CA GLU A 123 0.74 -9.32 17.70
C GLU A 123 -0.08 -9.35 16.40
N VAL A 124 0.40 -10.04 15.34
CA VAL A 124 -0.39 -10.25 14.12
C VAL A 124 -1.69 -10.99 14.43
N GLN A 125 -1.63 -12.09 15.18
CA GLN A 125 -2.83 -12.85 15.59
C GLN A 125 -3.81 -11.97 16.34
N ARG A 126 -3.33 -11.22 17.35
CA ARG A 126 -4.15 -10.29 18.13
C ARG A 126 -4.83 -9.23 17.26
N CYS A 127 -4.09 -8.63 16.34
CA CYS A 127 -4.63 -7.62 15.44
C CYS A 127 -5.67 -8.21 14.48
N TYR A 128 -5.43 -9.41 13.95
CA TYR A 128 -6.38 -10.11 13.08
C TYR A 128 -7.70 -10.39 13.80
N GLU A 129 -7.65 -10.90 15.03
CA GLU A 129 -8.83 -11.14 15.87
C GLU A 129 -9.59 -9.85 16.19
N ALA A 130 -8.88 -8.73 16.26
CA ALA A 130 -9.44 -7.40 16.47
C ALA A 130 -9.89 -6.69 15.19
N GLY A 131 -9.76 -7.32 14.02
CA GLY A 131 -10.31 -6.81 12.76
C GLY A 131 -9.29 -6.36 11.70
N ALA A 132 -7.97 -6.48 11.96
CA ALA A 132 -6.96 -6.19 10.93
C ALA A 132 -7.08 -7.14 9.73
N ARG A 133 -6.82 -6.63 8.52
CA ARG A 133 -6.98 -7.36 7.26
C ARG A 133 -5.70 -7.49 6.44
N GLY A 134 -4.58 -6.99 6.95
CA GLY A 134 -3.27 -7.08 6.34
C GLY A 134 -2.17 -6.72 7.32
N ILE A 135 -0.94 -6.87 6.89
CA ILE A 135 0.27 -6.54 7.67
C ILE A 135 1.03 -5.47 6.90
N GLY A 136 1.54 -4.47 7.59
CA GLY A 136 2.39 -3.45 7.00
C GLY A 136 1.97 -2.02 7.35
N GLU A 137 2.68 -1.09 6.82
CA GLU A 137 3.78 -1.21 5.83
C GLU A 137 5.08 -1.65 6.53
N LEU A 138 5.70 -2.75 6.08
CA LEU A 138 7.03 -3.13 6.54
C LEU A 138 8.09 -2.24 5.88
N HIS A 139 9.07 -1.80 6.65
CA HIS A 139 10.21 -1.00 6.20
C HIS A 139 11.53 -1.76 6.43
N PRO A 140 11.93 -2.66 5.52
CA PRO A 140 13.06 -3.56 5.75
C PRO A 140 14.38 -2.86 6.11
N ASP A 141 14.63 -1.67 5.55
CA ASP A 141 15.83 -0.86 5.86
C ASP A 141 15.86 -0.42 7.33
N THR A 142 14.82 0.28 7.77
CA THR A 142 14.78 0.87 9.11
C THR A 142 14.51 -0.16 10.20
N GLN A 143 13.79 -1.22 9.87
CA GLN A 143 13.53 -2.33 10.78
C GLN A 143 14.74 -3.25 11.00
N GLY A 144 15.82 -3.11 10.20
CA GLY A 144 17.01 -3.96 10.30
C GLY A 144 16.84 -5.34 9.67
N ILE A 145 15.79 -5.55 8.88
CA ILE A 145 15.51 -6.82 8.19
C ILE A 145 16.61 -7.12 7.15
N LEU A 146 17.13 -6.08 6.49
CA LEU A 146 18.17 -6.22 5.46
C LEU A 146 19.53 -6.58 6.06
N ASP A 147 19.78 -6.29 7.35
CA ASP A 147 20.99 -6.65 8.06
C ASP A 147 20.95 -8.11 8.55
N ALA A 148 19.78 -8.73 8.50
CA ALA A 148 19.53 -10.11 8.91
C ALA A 148 19.38 -11.04 7.71
N ASP A 149 19.32 -12.33 7.96
CA ASP A 149 18.93 -13.30 6.93
C ASP A 149 17.43 -13.16 6.60
N ILE A 150 17.05 -13.30 5.32
CA ILE A 150 15.67 -13.17 4.86
C ILE A 150 14.70 -14.13 5.57
N SER A 151 15.21 -15.20 6.16
CA SER A 151 14.42 -16.16 6.94
C SER A 151 13.77 -15.56 8.20
N VAL A 152 14.22 -14.39 8.67
CA VAL A 152 13.57 -13.68 9.79
C VAL A 152 12.13 -13.28 9.48
N LEU A 153 11.79 -13.17 8.19
CA LEU A 153 10.42 -12.91 7.74
C LEU A 153 9.49 -14.12 7.85
N ALA A 154 10.05 -15.36 7.88
CA ALA A 154 9.27 -16.58 7.80
C ALA A 154 8.13 -16.66 8.84
N PRO A 155 8.32 -16.41 10.15
CA PRO A 155 7.24 -16.51 11.12
C PRO A 155 6.06 -15.57 10.81
N VAL A 156 6.35 -14.34 10.40
CA VAL A 156 5.31 -13.34 10.05
C VAL A 156 4.63 -13.70 8.72
N LEU A 157 5.38 -14.15 7.71
CA LEU A 157 4.83 -14.56 6.43
C LEU A 157 4.01 -15.85 6.53
N ASP A 158 4.40 -16.79 7.40
CA ASP A 158 3.65 -18.01 7.64
C ASP A 158 2.30 -17.73 8.30
N ILE A 159 2.24 -16.90 9.36
CA ILE A 159 0.98 -16.51 9.98
C ILE A 159 0.11 -15.67 9.01
N ALA A 160 0.71 -14.77 8.24
CA ALA A 160 0.00 -13.99 7.23
C ALA A 160 -0.70 -14.90 6.21
N ARG A 161 0.01 -15.94 5.71
CA ARG A 161 -0.54 -16.93 4.79
C ARG A 161 -1.66 -17.76 5.42
N GLN A 162 -1.51 -18.18 6.68
CA GLN A 162 -2.54 -18.94 7.40
C GLN A 162 -3.83 -18.13 7.60
N LEU A 163 -3.71 -16.84 7.84
CA LEU A 163 -4.82 -15.92 8.06
C LEU A 163 -5.32 -15.24 6.77
N ASP A 164 -4.76 -15.62 5.61
CA ASP A 164 -5.06 -15.03 4.29
C ASP A 164 -4.84 -13.51 4.21
N MET A 165 -3.92 -12.97 5.02
CA MET A 165 -3.59 -11.56 5.09
C MET A 165 -2.51 -11.18 4.05
N PRO A 166 -2.71 -10.15 3.22
CA PRO A 166 -1.65 -9.58 2.42
C PRO A 166 -0.61 -8.87 3.29
N VAL A 167 0.64 -8.82 2.81
CA VAL A 167 1.74 -8.11 3.48
C VAL A 167 2.24 -6.99 2.58
N LEU A 168 2.07 -5.75 3.04
CA LEU A 168 2.55 -4.55 2.37
C LEU A 168 4.00 -4.28 2.79
N ILE A 169 4.88 -4.12 1.81
CA ILE A 169 6.32 -3.94 2.00
C ILE A 169 6.76 -2.70 1.20
N HIS A 170 7.41 -1.78 1.89
CA HIS A 170 8.05 -0.63 1.27
C HIS A 170 9.09 -1.06 0.24
N ALA A 171 9.09 -0.41 -0.91
CA ALA A 171 10.05 -0.65 -1.98
C ALA A 171 10.62 0.67 -2.50
N SER A 172 11.80 0.62 -3.11
CA SER A 172 12.49 1.81 -3.59
C SER A 172 13.13 1.59 -4.96
N GLU A 173 13.15 2.66 -5.75
CA GLU A 173 13.82 2.66 -7.04
C GLU A 173 15.35 2.58 -6.83
N PRO A 174 16.06 1.72 -7.60
CA PRO A 174 17.53 1.65 -7.56
C PRO A 174 18.21 2.88 -8.15
N VAL A 175 17.45 3.72 -8.84
CA VAL A 175 17.90 4.93 -9.57
C VAL A 175 17.08 6.15 -9.13
N GLY A 176 17.41 7.33 -9.67
CA GLY A 176 16.69 8.57 -9.37
C GLY A 176 17.29 9.33 -8.18
N HIS A 177 16.60 10.38 -7.75
CA HIS A 177 17.08 11.24 -6.66
C HIS A 177 16.87 10.60 -5.28
N SER A 178 17.63 11.07 -4.29
CA SER A 178 17.42 10.71 -2.89
C SER A 178 16.30 11.55 -2.29
N TYR A 179 15.49 10.94 -1.43
CA TYR A 179 14.42 11.59 -0.67
C TYR A 179 14.29 10.94 0.72
N PRO A 180 13.72 11.64 1.71
CA PRO A 180 13.47 11.04 3.02
C PRO A 180 12.57 9.80 2.91
N GLY A 181 12.96 8.70 3.53
CA GLY A 181 12.24 7.42 3.44
C GLY A 181 12.63 6.53 2.27
N LYS A 182 13.42 7.02 1.29
CA LYS A 182 13.97 6.15 0.26
C LYS A 182 14.93 5.14 0.91
N GLY A 183 14.60 3.88 0.76
CA GLY A 183 15.41 2.77 1.24
C GLY A 183 16.23 2.11 0.13
N THR A 184 16.65 0.88 0.38
CA THR A 184 17.43 0.04 -0.53
C THR A 184 16.71 -1.25 -0.93
N VAL A 185 15.41 -1.35 -0.65
CA VAL A 185 14.56 -2.48 -1.06
C VAL A 185 14.24 -2.39 -2.54
N THR A 186 15.20 -2.82 -3.34
CA THR A 186 15.16 -2.74 -4.80
C THR A 186 14.50 -3.96 -5.46
N PRO A 187 14.17 -3.93 -6.74
CA PRO A 187 13.61 -5.06 -7.47
C PRO A 187 14.36 -6.39 -7.29
N GLU A 188 15.69 -6.37 -7.16
CA GLU A 188 16.50 -7.57 -6.92
C GLU A 188 16.18 -8.22 -5.57
N LEU A 189 16.09 -7.41 -4.50
CA LEU A 189 15.72 -7.89 -3.17
C LEU A 189 14.28 -8.39 -3.14
N LEU A 190 13.37 -7.68 -3.80
CA LEU A 190 11.97 -8.11 -3.90
C LEU A 190 11.84 -9.46 -4.62
N MET A 191 12.61 -9.71 -5.69
CA MET A 191 12.63 -11.01 -6.35
C MET A 191 13.16 -12.12 -5.45
N THR A 192 14.16 -11.84 -4.62
CA THR A 192 14.67 -12.79 -3.62
C THR A 192 13.55 -13.18 -2.64
N LEU A 193 12.78 -12.19 -2.17
CA LEU A 193 11.63 -12.40 -1.28
C LEU A 193 10.52 -13.23 -1.96
N VAL A 194 10.16 -12.86 -3.18
CA VAL A 194 9.12 -13.57 -3.96
C VAL A 194 9.48 -15.03 -4.17
N ASN A 195 10.74 -15.32 -4.52
CA ASN A 195 11.21 -16.68 -4.75
C ASN A 195 11.26 -17.50 -3.45
N ALA A 196 11.54 -16.87 -2.31
CA ALA A 196 11.55 -17.54 -1.00
C ALA A 196 10.13 -17.82 -0.48
N TYR A 197 9.16 -16.95 -0.79
CA TYR A 197 7.79 -17.00 -0.25
C TYR A 197 6.71 -16.90 -1.34
N PRO A 198 6.69 -17.81 -2.34
CA PRO A 198 5.85 -17.69 -3.53
C PRO A 198 4.34 -17.81 -3.26
N ASN A 199 3.96 -18.33 -2.09
CA ASN A 199 2.56 -18.57 -1.72
C ASN A 199 1.95 -17.44 -0.87
N ASN A 200 2.71 -16.39 -0.55
CA ASN A 200 2.23 -15.25 0.18
C ASN A 200 1.62 -14.19 -0.75
N LYS A 201 0.54 -13.57 -0.30
CA LYS A 201 0.01 -12.35 -0.92
C LYS A 201 0.90 -11.18 -0.53
N LEU A 202 1.70 -10.68 -1.46
CA LEU A 202 2.62 -9.58 -1.21
C LEU A 202 2.14 -8.33 -1.96
N ILE A 203 2.15 -7.19 -1.30
CA ILE A 203 1.95 -5.87 -1.91
C ILE A 203 3.28 -5.14 -1.83
N PHE A 204 3.83 -4.72 -2.97
CA PHE A 204 5.02 -3.91 -3.01
C PHE A 204 4.66 -2.46 -3.25
N GLY A 205 4.97 -1.60 -2.29
CA GLY A 205 4.74 -0.18 -2.36
C GLY A 205 5.48 0.48 -3.53
N HIS A 206 4.99 1.63 -3.99
CA HIS A 206 5.65 2.47 -5.00
C HIS A 206 5.98 1.73 -6.30
N PHE A 207 5.03 0.95 -6.81
CA PHE A 207 5.24 0.07 -7.98
C PHE A 207 6.45 -0.86 -7.82
N GLY A 208 6.75 -1.30 -6.57
CA GLY A 208 7.85 -2.21 -6.28
C GLY A 208 9.22 -1.68 -6.75
N GLY A 209 9.42 -0.35 -6.67
CA GLY A 209 10.66 0.26 -7.14
C GLY A 209 10.97 0.02 -8.63
N GLY A 210 9.95 -0.31 -9.44
CA GLY A 210 10.08 -0.62 -10.87
C GLY A 210 10.19 -2.11 -11.20
N LEU A 211 10.01 -3.01 -10.26
CA LEU A 211 10.00 -4.46 -10.53
C LEU A 211 9.05 -4.87 -11.68
N PRO A 212 7.85 -4.28 -11.84
CA PRO A 212 6.96 -4.59 -12.95
C PRO A 212 7.55 -4.41 -14.35
N PHE A 213 8.58 -3.57 -14.53
CA PHE A 213 9.23 -3.37 -15.83
C PHE A 213 9.91 -4.65 -16.34
N TYR A 214 10.30 -5.55 -15.43
CA TYR A 214 10.86 -6.86 -15.76
C TYR A 214 9.79 -7.92 -16.05
N GLY A 215 8.49 -7.57 -15.97
CA GLY A 215 7.39 -8.51 -16.20
C GLY A 215 7.28 -9.04 -17.64
N LEU A 216 8.09 -8.54 -18.58
CA LEU A 216 8.24 -9.13 -19.92
C LEU A 216 9.17 -10.34 -19.92
N MET A 217 9.91 -10.59 -18.85
CA MET A 217 10.66 -11.83 -18.64
C MET A 217 9.71 -12.91 -18.12
N ASN A 218 9.58 -14.02 -18.82
CA ASN A 218 8.60 -15.07 -18.49
C ASN A 218 8.74 -15.61 -17.06
N GLU A 219 9.98 -15.80 -16.60
CA GLU A 219 10.29 -16.27 -15.25
C GLU A 219 9.88 -15.27 -14.17
N VAL A 220 10.12 -13.97 -14.41
CA VAL A 220 9.70 -12.91 -13.48
C VAL A 220 8.18 -12.85 -13.41
N ARG A 221 7.51 -12.82 -14.58
CA ARG A 221 6.04 -12.78 -14.63
C ARG A 221 5.41 -13.97 -13.91
N ALA A 222 5.96 -15.16 -14.08
CA ALA A 222 5.46 -16.36 -13.41
C ALA A 222 5.62 -16.29 -11.89
N ALA A 223 6.77 -15.79 -11.41
CA ALA A 223 7.04 -15.62 -10.00
C ALA A 223 6.08 -14.61 -9.33
N LEU A 224 5.66 -13.56 -10.05
CA LEU A 224 4.78 -12.50 -9.54
C LEU A 224 3.29 -12.89 -9.44
N SER A 225 2.94 -14.18 -9.52
CA SER A 225 1.54 -14.64 -9.52
C SER A 225 0.74 -14.21 -8.29
N ASN A 226 1.35 -14.15 -7.10
CA ASN A 226 0.75 -13.71 -5.84
C ASN A 226 1.21 -12.31 -5.38
N VAL A 227 1.80 -11.53 -6.30
CA VAL A 227 2.31 -10.19 -6.00
C VAL A 227 1.41 -9.13 -6.60
N TYR A 228 1.22 -8.06 -5.86
CA TYR A 228 0.51 -6.84 -6.24
C TYR A 228 1.42 -5.63 -6.08
N PHE A 229 1.13 -4.56 -6.79
CA PHE A 229 1.91 -3.34 -6.79
C PHE A 229 0.98 -2.16 -6.54
N ASP A 230 1.23 -1.42 -5.49
CA ASP A 230 0.48 -0.21 -5.25
C ASP A 230 1.10 1.02 -5.92
N SER A 231 0.29 2.05 -6.08
CA SER A 231 0.69 3.32 -6.68
C SER A 231 1.06 4.40 -5.66
N ALA A 232 1.35 4.02 -4.41
CA ALA A 232 1.70 4.98 -3.35
C ALA A 232 2.76 5.96 -3.84
N ALA A 233 2.58 7.24 -3.53
CA ALA A 233 3.46 8.36 -3.89
C ALA A 233 3.79 8.52 -5.39
N PHE A 234 3.10 7.81 -6.33
CA PHE A 234 3.46 7.84 -7.76
C PHE A 234 3.61 9.25 -8.35
N PRO A 235 2.83 10.27 -7.92
CA PRO A 235 2.98 11.62 -8.48
C PRO A 235 4.33 12.28 -8.20
N PHE A 236 5.14 11.73 -7.30
CA PHE A 236 6.51 12.17 -7.04
C PHE A 236 7.57 11.31 -7.73
N LEU A 237 7.24 10.05 -8.06
CA LEU A 237 8.19 9.05 -8.50
C LEU A 237 8.11 8.78 -10.00
N TYR A 238 6.90 8.80 -10.55
CA TYR A 238 6.64 8.40 -11.92
C TYR A 238 5.65 9.35 -12.61
N ARG A 239 5.72 9.36 -13.95
CA ARG A 239 4.67 9.97 -14.76
C ARG A 239 3.44 9.06 -14.84
N PRO A 240 2.24 9.62 -15.12
CA PRO A 240 1.00 8.83 -15.18
C PRO A 240 1.03 7.63 -16.12
N GLU A 241 1.86 7.64 -17.16
CA GLU A 241 2.02 6.53 -18.10
C GLU A 241 2.52 5.23 -17.44
N ILE A 242 2.99 5.30 -16.17
CA ILE A 242 3.38 4.13 -15.39
C ILE A 242 2.27 3.08 -15.35
N PHE A 243 1.01 3.50 -15.19
CA PHE A 243 -0.13 2.59 -15.13
C PHE A 243 -0.30 1.78 -16.41
N GLU A 244 -0.17 2.42 -17.58
CA GLU A 244 -0.25 1.73 -18.87
C GLU A 244 0.91 0.73 -19.04
N VAL A 245 2.12 1.15 -18.69
CA VAL A 245 3.32 0.32 -18.83
C VAL A 245 3.25 -0.89 -17.94
N VAL A 246 2.88 -0.73 -16.67
CA VAL A 246 2.74 -1.82 -15.70
C VAL A 246 1.60 -2.76 -16.10
N ALA A 247 0.44 -2.22 -16.51
CA ALA A 247 -0.68 -3.03 -16.98
C ALA A 247 -0.31 -3.91 -18.19
N ARG A 248 0.52 -3.41 -19.09
CA ARG A 248 1.02 -4.19 -20.24
C ARG A 248 2.05 -5.26 -19.85
N SER A 249 2.89 -4.96 -18.85
CA SER A 249 3.99 -5.85 -18.45
C SER A 249 3.49 -7.04 -17.62
N ILE A 250 2.63 -6.81 -16.63
CA ILE A 250 2.24 -7.82 -15.64
C ILE A 250 0.74 -8.06 -15.52
N GLY A 251 -0.10 -7.19 -16.13
CA GLY A 251 -1.55 -7.26 -16.04
C GLY A 251 -2.15 -6.17 -15.15
N THR A 252 -3.33 -5.68 -15.56
CA THR A 252 -4.06 -4.63 -14.82
C THR A 252 -4.49 -5.11 -13.42
N GLU A 253 -4.78 -6.40 -13.28
CA GLU A 253 -5.21 -7.06 -12.05
C GLU A 253 -4.15 -7.09 -10.94
N LYS A 254 -2.92 -6.66 -11.26
CA LYS A 254 -1.81 -6.58 -10.31
C LYS A 254 -1.58 -5.19 -9.74
N ILE A 255 -2.31 -4.20 -10.20
CA ILE A 255 -2.15 -2.80 -9.80
C ILE A 255 -3.23 -2.42 -8.78
N LEU A 256 -2.81 -1.82 -7.68
CA LEU A 256 -3.68 -1.27 -6.64
C LEU A 256 -3.53 0.25 -6.63
N PHE A 257 -4.64 0.97 -6.53
CA PHE A 257 -4.58 2.41 -6.30
C PHE A 257 -4.20 2.68 -4.86
N ALA A 258 -3.19 3.53 -4.67
CA ALA A 258 -2.73 4.02 -3.38
C ALA A 258 -2.22 5.45 -3.50
N SER A 259 -2.49 6.26 -2.49
CA SER A 259 -2.07 7.66 -2.46
C SER A 259 -0.78 7.90 -1.68
N ASP A 260 -0.53 7.11 -0.64
CA ASP A 260 0.47 7.39 0.39
C ASP A 260 0.10 8.64 1.23
N PHE A 261 -1.21 8.84 1.45
CA PHE A 261 -1.67 9.95 2.28
C PHE A 261 -1.15 9.82 3.72
N PRO A 262 -0.60 10.87 4.33
CA PRO A 262 -0.68 12.29 3.98
C PRO A 262 0.48 12.84 3.11
N LEU A 263 1.40 12.00 2.62
CA LEU A 263 2.52 12.45 1.79
C LEU A 263 2.00 13.05 0.49
N VAL A 264 1.08 12.37 -0.19
CA VAL A 264 0.34 12.87 -1.34
C VAL A 264 -1.14 12.91 -1.00
N SER A 265 -1.83 14.01 -1.30
CA SER A 265 -3.27 14.05 -1.09
C SER A 265 -3.99 13.08 -2.06
N GLN A 266 -5.00 12.36 -1.55
CA GLN A 266 -5.83 11.44 -2.35
C GLN A 266 -6.39 12.14 -3.59
N LYS A 267 -6.85 13.39 -3.44
CA LYS A 267 -7.34 14.21 -4.55
C LYS A 267 -6.28 14.42 -5.65
N ARG A 268 -5.01 14.63 -5.27
CA ARG A 268 -3.91 14.78 -6.24
C ARG A 268 -3.63 13.46 -6.93
N SER A 269 -3.53 12.36 -6.19
CA SER A 269 -3.29 11.04 -6.77
C SER A 269 -4.37 10.65 -7.77
N LEU A 270 -5.66 10.84 -7.42
CA LEU A 270 -6.78 10.60 -8.34
C LEU A 270 -6.75 11.50 -9.57
N LYS A 271 -6.47 12.80 -9.37
CA LYS A 271 -6.36 13.73 -10.50
C LYS A 271 -5.25 13.31 -11.47
N GLU A 272 -4.09 12.92 -10.96
CA GLU A 272 -2.98 12.51 -11.80
C GLU A 272 -3.20 11.12 -12.42
N PHE A 273 -3.89 10.21 -11.73
CA PHE A 273 -4.34 8.93 -12.31
C PHE A 273 -5.24 9.14 -13.54
N THR A 274 -6.11 10.16 -13.55
CA THR A 274 -6.95 10.44 -14.72
C THR A 274 -6.17 10.87 -15.97
N ALA A 275 -4.90 11.24 -15.82
CA ALA A 275 -4.01 11.52 -16.97
C ALA A 275 -3.41 10.24 -17.58
N ALA A 276 -3.46 9.12 -16.90
CA ALA A 276 -3.15 7.82 -17.47
C ALA A 276 -4.23 7.41 -18.46
N LYS A 277 -3.82 6.92 -19.63
CA LYS A 277 -4.76 6.51 -20.70
C LYS A 277 -5.29 5.11 -20.48
N MET A 278 -5.95 4.91 -19.32
CA MET A 278 -6.59 3.64 -18.96
C MET A 278 -8.00 3.57 -19.53
N THR A 279 -8.45 2.38 -19.93
CA THR A 279 -9.85 2.17 -20.26
C THR A 279 -10.71 2.24 -18.99
N ASP A 280 -12.04 2.43 -19.14
CA ASP A 280 -12.95 2.44 -17.99
C ASP A 280 -12.87 1.12 -17.19
N GLU A 281 -12.79 -0.04 -17.87
CA GLU A 281 -12.60 -1.35 -17.24
C GLU A 281 -11.29 -1.44 -16.43
N GLN A 282 -10.18 -0.99 -17.01
CA GLN A 282 -8.89 -0.97 -16.32
C GLN A 282 -8.92 -0.03 -15.12
N SER A 283 -9.56 1.13 -15.26
CA SER A 283 -9.69 2.10 -14.18
C SER A 283 -10.50 1.52 -13.01
N HIS A 284 -11.61 0.82 -13.28
CA HIS A 284 -12.40 0.15 -12.24
C HIS A 284 -11.58 -0.91 -11.50
N LYS A 285 -10.85 -1.75 -12.24
CA LYS A 285 -9.96 -2.76 -11.63
C LYS A 285 -8.94 -2.13 -10.68
N ILE A 286 -8.23 -1.10 -11.15
CA ILE A 286 -7.17 -0.45 -10.37
C ILE A 286 -7.73 0.30 -9.17
N LEU A 287 -8.83 1.04 -9.36
CA LEU A 287 -9.40 1.89 -8.32
C LEU A 287 -10.21 1.13 -7.27
N ALA A 288 -10.70 -0.09 -7.58
CA ALA A 288 -11.56 -0.82 -6.66
C ALA A 288 -11.39 -2.34 -6.69
N ASP A 289 -11.64 -2.99 -7.86
CA ASP A 289 -11.93 -4.42 -7.90
C ASP A 289 -10.76 -5.27 -7.42
N ASN A 290 -9.53 -4.90 -7.81
CA ASN A 290 -8.32 -5.61 -7.41
C ASN A 290 -8.13 -5.58 -5.89
N ALA A 291 -8.31 -4.41 -5.26
CA ALA A 291 -8.22 -4.26 -3.82
C ALA A 291 -9.35 -4.99 -3.10
N ALA A 292 -10.59 -4.89 -3.60
CA ALA A 292 -11.74 -5.59 -3.04
C ALA A 292 -11.54 -7.11 -3.06
N GLN A 293 -11.04 -7.65 -4.17
CA GLN A 293 -10.73 -9.08 -4.29
C GLN A 293 -9.59 -9.50 -3.36
N LEU A 294 -8.51 -8.71 -3.29
CA LEU A 294 -7.35 -9.02 -2.45
C LEU A 294 -7.69 -9.04 -0.97
N LEU A 295 -8.53 -8.09 -0.53
CA LEU A 295 -8.91 -7.88 0.87
C LEU A 295 -10.19 -8.62 1.28
N ASN A 296 -10.87 -9.30 0.35
CA ASN A 296 -12.15 -9.99 0.56
C ASN A 296 -13.25 -9.07 1.11
N ILE A 297 -13.47 -7.90 0.47
CA ILE A 297 -14.45 -6.87 0.90
C ILE A 297 -15.43 -6.45 -0.22
#